data_1b94251fd88b0e25faf062adb692e490
#
_entry.id   1b94251fd88b0e25faf062adb692e490
#
_cell.length_a   1.000
_cell.length_b   1.000
_cell.length_c   1.000
_cell.angle_alpha   90.00
_cell.angle_beta   90.00
_cell.angle_gamma   90.00
#
_symmetry.space_group_name_H-M   'P 1'
#
loop_
_entity.id
_entity.type
_entity.pdbx_description
1 polymer ?
#
loop_
_entity_poly.entity_id
_entity_poly.type
_entity_poly.pdbx_seq_one_letter_code
_entity_poly.pdbx_strand_id
1 'polypeptide(L)'
;MSNIKTLVLIIGPTGVGKTELALRVAEHYGCPILNCDSRQLYRDIPIGTAAPTAAEQARVRHYFVGTLDLTEDYSAGQYERDALALLDRLFREHDVLILSGGSMLYADAVCHGLDDLPAVPAAIRADVQRGYEEGGIAWLQQEVQRLDPDYWTIVDQMNPARLRHCVELSLTTGKPYSSLLTKQSSITNDQSPINPRPFRILKIGLDRPREELYERINRRVVQMMDDGFLDEARRVYPERRLNSLQTVGYKELFAYLDGTCDLPRAIEMIQQNTRHYAKRQLTWLRRDQDIHWLDAREAYEKNLHIIDGLLRSGGLQAE
;
A
#
# COMPACT_ATOMS: atom_id res chain seq x y z
N MET A 1 13.71 -33.28 -0.15
CA MET A 1 12.37 -32.66 -0.20
C MET A 1 12.56 -31.22 -0.64
N SER A 2 12.01 -30.80 -1.78
CA SER A 2 12.13 -29.40 -2.19
C SER A 2 11.29 -28.57 -1.21
N ASN A 3 11.93 -27.66 -0.47
CA ASN A 3 11.20 -26.72 0.37
C ASN A 3 10.25 -25.89 -0.50
N ILE A 4 8.98 -25.82 -0.12
CA ILE A 4 7.99 -25.00 -0.82
C ILE A 4 8.40 -23.53 -0.64
N LYS A 5 8.70 -22.84 -1.74
CA LYS A 5 9.01 -21.41 -1.72
C LYS A 5 7.84 -20.63 -1.12
N THR A 6 8.09 -19.84 -0.11
CA THR A 6 7.03 -19.15 0.63
C THR A 6 7.30 -17.66 0.78
N LEU A 7 6.34 -16.84 0.37
CA LEU A 7 6.30 -15.41 0.65
C LEU A 7 5.51 -15.17 1.93
N VAL A 8 6.16 -14.64 2.96
CA VAL A 8 5.52 -14.23 4.21
C VAL A 8 5.14 -12.77 4.07
N LEU A 9 3.84 -12.50 3.98
CA LEU A 9 3.28 -11.15 3.93
C LEU A 9 3.01 -10.68 5.36
N ILE A 10 3.72 -9.62 5.81
CA ILE A 10 3.53 -8.99 7.12
C ILE A 10 2.81 -7.67 6.94
N ILE A 11 1.55 -7.61 7.36
CA ILE A 11 0.63 -6.50 7.17
C ILE A 11 -0.03 -6.06 8.48
N GLY A 12 -0.72 -4.93 8.45
CA GLY A 12 -1.40 -4.34 9.60
C GLY A 12 -1.46 -2.82 9.47
N PRO A 13 -2.16 -2.13 10.38
CA PRO A 13 -2.31 -0.68 10.32
C PRO A 13 -0.97 0.04 10.52
N THR A 14 -0.89 1.29 10.04
CA THR A 14 0.26 2.13 10.33
C THR A 14 0.39 2.32 11.85
N GLY A 15 1.63 2.33 12.37
CA GLY A 15 1.91 2.46 13.80
C GLY A 15 1.82 1.16 14.62
N VAL A 16 1.38 0.03 14.05
CA VAL A 16 1.19 -1.24 14.79
C VAL A 16 2.51 -1.92 15.20
N GLY A 17 3.60 -1.77 14.44
CA GLY A 17 4.90 -2.38 14.73
C GLY A 17 5.39 -3.37 13.67
N LYS A 18 4.87 -3.31 12.43
CA LYS A 18 5.25 -4.21 11.33
C LYS A 18 6.75 -4.26 11.05
N THR A 19 7.41 -3.10 11.02
CA THR A 19 8.83 -2.97 10.64
C THR A 19 9.72 -3.84 11.49
N GLU A 20 9.59 -3.77 12.82
CA GLU A 20 10.44 -4.57 13.70
C GLU A 20 10.13 -6.07 13.60
N LEU A 21 8.85 -6.47 13.47
CA LEU A 21 8.54 -7.88 13.23
C LEU A 21 9.13 -8.37 11.90
N ALA A 22 9.01 -7.58 10.83
CA ALA A 22 9.56 -7.94 9.53
C ALA A 22 11.09 -8.09 9.58
N LEU A 23 11.79 -7.19 10.28
CA LEU A 23 13.22 -7.27 10.49
C LEU A 23 13.60 -8.56 11.24
N ARG A 24 12.95 -8.86 12.37
CA ARG A 24 13.21 -10.07 13.15
C ARG A 24 12.98 -11.35 12.36
N VAL A 25 11.88 -11.41 11.61
CA VAL A 25 11.58 -12.57 10.77
C VAL A 25 12.62 -12.69 9.65
N ALA A 26 12.99 -11.58 9.01
CA ALA A 26 13.99 -11.57 7.94
C ALA A 26 15.38 -11.97 8.45
N GLU A 27 15.81 -11.49 9.63
CA GLU A 27 17.05 -11.90 10.29
C GLU A 27 17.06 -13.41 10.61
N HIS A 28 15.93 -13.93 11.12
CA HIS A 28 15.79 -15.35 11.45
C HIS A 28 15.93 -16.27 10.24
N TYR A 29 15.35 -15.88 9.10
CA TYR A 29 15.41 -16.66 7.86
C TYR A 29 16.61 -16.30 6.97
N GLY A 30 17.40 -15.29 7.34
CA GLY A 30 18.52 -14.82 6.52
C GLY A 30 18.09 -14.33 5.14
N CYS A 31 16.96 -13.64 5.05
CA CYS A 31 16.36 -13.23 3.78
C CYS A 31 16.11 -11.72 3.73
N PRO A 32 16.04 -11.11 2.53
CA PRO A 32 15.71 -9.70 2.39
C PRO A 32 14.22 -9.43 2.60
N ILE A 33 13.89 -8.13 2.76
CA ILE A 33 12.52 -7.62 2.81
C ILE A 33 12.19 -6.90 1.51
N LEU A 34 11.03 -7.22 0.90
CA LEU A 34 10.40 -6.43 -0.14
C LEU A 34 9.39 -5.49 0.51
N ASN A 35 9.54 -4.19 0.25
CA ASN A 35 8.61 -3.20 0.77
C ASN A 35 7.41 -3.04 -0.17
N CYS A 36 6.18 -3.10 0.37
CA CYS A 36 4.94 -2.84 -0.36
C CYS A 36 4.21 -1.58 0.13
N ASP A 37 4.94 -0.53 0.47
CA ASP A 37 4.38 0.78 0.73
C ASP A 37 4.63 1.72 -0.45
N SER A 38 3.56 2.16 -1.11
CA SER A 38 3.63 2.96 -2.34
C SER A 38 4.25 4.35 -2.15
N ARG A 39 4.39 4.83 -0.91
CA ARG A 39 4.99 6.13 -0.63
C ARG A 39 6.46 6.03 -0.21
N GLN A 40 6.85 4.92 0.38
CA GLN A 40 8.24 4.67 0.76
C GLN A 40 9.17 4.35 -0.44
N LEU A 41 8.60 4.21 -1.63
CA LEU A 41 9.36 4.11 -2.89
C LEU A 41 10.15 5.39 -3.20
N TYR A 42 9.65 6.55 -2.79
CA TYR A 42 10.21 7.85 -3.14
C TYR A 42 11.31 8.27 -2.17
N ARG A 43 12.50 8.62 -2.73
CA ARG A 43 13.70 8.90 -1.95
C ARG A 43 13.66 10.21 -1.16
N ASP A 44 12.89 11.18 -1.63
CA ASP A 44 12.89 12.54 -1.09
C ASP A 44 11.97 12.75 0.11
N ILE A 45 11.17 11.71 0.44
CA ILE A 45 10.13 11.78 1.46
C ILE A 45 10.22 10.66 2.53
N PRO A 46 11.40 10.34 3.05
CA PRO A 46 11.55 9.22 3.98
C PRO A 46 10.93 9.47 5.36
N ILE A 47 10.95 10.71 5.88
CA ILE A 47 10.42 11.01 7.21
C ILE A 47 8.90 10.94 7.21
N GLY A 48 8.23 11.69 6.32
CA GLY A 48 6.78 11.76 6.26
C GLY A 48 6.11 10.43 5.88
N THR A 49 6.82 9.54 5.21
CA THR A 49 6.36 8.18 4.89
C THR A 49 6.76 7.14 5.93
N ALA A 50 7.60 7.53 6.89
CA ALA A 50 8.25 6.65 7.85
C ALA A 50 8.91 5.44 7.16
N ALA A 51 9.68 5.71 6.13
CA ALA A 51 10.48 4.71 5.44
C ALA A 51 11.50 4.06 6.40
N PRO A 52 11.91 2.81 6.14
CA PRO A 52 12.96 2.17 6.91
C PRO A 52 14.21 3.04 7.00
N THR A 53 14.68 3.25 8.22
CA THR A 53 15.89 4.05 8.51
C THR A 53 17.14 3.40 7.96
N ALA A 54 18.24 4.16 7.82
CA ALA A 54 19.54 3.61 7.42
C ALA A 54 20.00 2.48 8.37
N ALA A 55 19.73 2.60 9.68
CA ALA A 55 20.04 1.57 10.67
C ALA A 55 19.22 0.29 10.44
N GLU A 56 17.95 0.40 10.15
CA GLU A 56 17.08 -0.74 9.83
C GLU A 56 17.49 -1.41 8.51
N GLN A 57 17.83 -0.63 7.49
CA GLN A 57 18.32 -1.13 6.21
C GLN A 57 19.71 -1.78 6.30
N ALA A 58 20.53 -1.37 7.26
CA ALA A 58 21.82 -2.01 7.55
C ALA A 58 21.67 -3.38 8.24
N ARG A 59 20.58 -3.61 9.00
CA ARG A 59 20.27 -4.91 9.60
C ARG A 59 19.84 -5.93 8.54
N VAL A 60 18.94 -5.53 7.65
CA VAL A 60 18.37 -6.38 6.61
C VAL A 60 18.24 -5.59 5.32
N ARG A 61 18.60 -6.20 4.21
CA ARG A 61 18.43 -5.57 2.89
C ARG A 61 16.95 -5.35 2.58
N HIS A 62 16.59 -4.11 2.24
CA HIS A 62 15.28 -3.74 1.76
C HIS A 62 15.29 -3.47 0.26
N TYR A 63 14.25 -3.94 -0.42
CA TYR A 63 13.96 -3.59 -1.81
C TYR A 63 12.73 -2.70 -1.86
N PHE A 64 12.63 -1.85 -2.86
CA PHE A 64 11.53 -0.91 -3.06
C PHE A 64 11.41 0.15 -1.94
N VAL A 65 12.56 0.66 -1.48
CA VAL A 65 12.66 1.78 -0.54
C VAL A 65 13.56 2.84 -1.16
N GLY A 66 13.04 4.08 -1.35
CA GLY A 66 13.81 5.21 -1.86
C GLY A 66 14.41 4.98 -3.27
N THR A 67 13.69 4.27 -4.12
CA THR A 67 14.16 3.88 -5.46
C THR A 67 13.69 4.81 -6.57
N LEU A 68 12.68 5.63 -6.31
CA LEU A 68 12.04 6.50 -7.30
C LEU A 68 12.24 7.99 -6.97
N ASP A 69 12.23 8.81 -8.01
CA ASP A 69 12.11 10.27 -7.90
C ASP A 69 10.62 10.66 -7.76
N LEU A 70 10.33 11.82 -7.14
CA LEU A 70 8.94 12.26 -6.90
C LEU A 70 8.10 12.40 -8.17
N THR A 71 8.74 12.68 -9.30
CA THR A 71 8.11 12.88 -10.62
C THR A 71 7.78 11.57 -11.34
N GLU A 72 8.31 10.46 -10.87
CA GLU A 72 8.07 9.16 -11.50
C GLU A 72 6.68 8.62 -11.14
N ASP A 73 5.89 8.33 -12.16
CA ASP A 73 4.63 7.60 -11.99
C ASP A 73 4.91 6.11 -11.82
N TYR A 74 4.39 5.54 -10.73
CA TYR A 74 4.57 4.11 -10.46
C TYR A 74 3.25 3.49 -10.00
N SER A 75 2.71 2.63 -10.85
CA SER A 75 1.40 2.00 -10.63
C SER A 75 1.52 0.69 -9.85
N ALA A 76 0.41 0.23 -9.27
CA ALA A 76 0.36 -1.09 -8.64
C ALA A 76 0.66 -2.24 -9.61
N GLY A 77 0.25 -2.12 -10.88
CA GLY A 77 0.58 -3.10 -11.92
C GLY A 77 2.08 -3.10 -12.29
N GLN A 78 2.75 -1.91 -12.28
CA GLN A 78 4.20 -1.87 -12.44
C GLN A 78 4.90 -2.50 -11.25
N TYR A 79 4.43 -2.19 -10.03
CA TYR A 79 4.95 -2.81 -8.82
C TYR A 79 4.81 -4.33 -8.83
N GLU A 80 3.65 -4.85 -9.26
CA GLU A 80 3.43 -6.30 -9.39
C GLU A 80 4.47 -6.96 -10.28
N ARG A 81 4.68 -6.43 -11.50
CA ARG A 81 5.65 -6.97 -12.45
C ARG A 81 7.07 -6.97 -11.88
N ASP A 82 7.49 -5.84 -11.33
CA ASP A 82 8.84 -5.68 -10.80
C ASP A 82 9.07 -6.54 -9.55
N ALA A 83 8.07 -6.63 -8.67
CA ALA A 83 8.12 -7.45 -7.47
C ALA A 83 8.16 -8.96 -7.82
N LEU A 84 7.35 -9.41 -8.78
CA LEU A 84 7.36 -10.81 -9.20
C LEU A 84 8.68 -11.20 -9.88
N ALA A 85 9.23 -10.34 -10.74
CA ALA A 85 10.55 -10.56 -11.34
C ALA A 85 11.66 -10.64 -10.27
N LEU A 86 11.58 -9.78 -9.25
CA LEU A 86 12.51 -9.82 -8.13
C LEU A 86 12.34 -11.08 -7.28
N LEU A 87 11.11 -11.48 -6.96
CA LEU A 87 10.80 -12.70 -6.21
C LEU A 87 11.32 -13.95 -6.93
N ASP A 88 11.13 -14.07 -8.25
CA ASP A 88 11.66 -15.19 -9.04
C ASP A 88 13.18 -15.33 -8.88
N ARG A 89 13.90 -14.21 -8.90
CA ARG A 89 15.35 -14.19 -8.70
C ARG A 89 15.72 -14.58 -7.27
N LEU A 90 15.08 -13.99 -6.25
CA LEU A 90 15.43 -14.20 -4.85
C LEU A 90 15.07 -15.60 -4.35
N PHE A 91 14.00 -16.21 -4.87
CA PHE A 91 13.63 -17.58 -4.53
C PHE A 91 14.61 -18.65 -5.05
N ARG A 92 15.59 -18.28 -5.88
CA ARG A 92 16.70 -19.18 -6.23
C ARG A 92 17.69 -19.34 -5.06
N GLU A 93 17.78 -18.34 -4.18
CA GLU A 93 18.73 -18.29 -3.06
C GLU A 93 18.04 -18.50 -1.70
N HIS A 94 16.75 -18.20 -1.60
CA HIS A 94 15.98 -18.26 -0.34
C HIS A 94 14.76 -19.16 -0.50
N ASP A 95 14.36 -19.86 0.57
CA ASP A 95 13.09 -20.60 0.64
C ASP A 95 11.95 -19.74 1.19
N VAL A 96 12.29 -18.75 2.02
CA VAL A 96 11.37 -17.80 2.63
C VAL A 96 11.79 -16.37 2.21
N LEU A 97 10.81 -15.56 1.82
CA LEU A 97 10.98 -14.14 1.56
C LEU A 97 9.91 -13.35 2.30
N ILE A 98 10.21 -12.09 2.62
CA ILE A 98 9.30 -11.21 3.37
C ILE A 98 8.78 -10.12 2.47
N LEU A 99 7.46 -9.93 2.45
CA LEU A 99 6.78 -8.77 1.89
C LEU A 99 6.13 -7.99 3.03
N SER A 100 6.47 -6.72 3.20
CA SER A 100 5.91 -5.90 4.29
C SER A 100 5.66 -4.47 3.86
N GLY A 101 4.53 -3.90 4.29
CA GLY A 101 4.21 -2.50 3.99
C GLY A 101 2.80 -2.10 4.40
N GLY A 102 2.41 -0.91 3.96
CA GLY A 102 1.13 -0.30 4.32
C GLY A 102 0.14 -0.13 3.17
N SER A 103 0.55 -0.38 1.93
CA SER A 103 -0.31 -0.21 0.75
C SER A 103 -0.98 -1.53 0.36
N MET A 104 -2.23 -1.68 0.77
CA MET A 104 -3.01 -2.92 0.56
C MET A 104 -3.09 -3.30 -0.91
N LEU A 105 -3.30 -2.32 -1.80
CA LEU A 105 -3.36 -2.59 -3.25
C LEU A 105 -2.05 -3.16 -3.80
N TYR A 106 -0.89 -2.75 -3.25
CA TYR A 106 0.41 -3.29 -3.66
C TYR A 106 0.62 -4.71 -3.14
N ALA A 107 0.20 -4.96 -1.89
CA ALA A 107 0.22 -6.31 -1.34
C ALA A 107 -0.71 -7.25 -2.12
N ASP A 108 -1.93 -6.81 -2.42
CA ASP A 108 -2.90 -7.58 -3.20
C ASP A 108 -2.41 -7.85 -4.62
N ALA A 109 -1.77 -6.87 -5.27
CA ALA A 109 -1.18 -7.02 -6.59
C ALA A 109 -0.16 -8.17 -6.64
N VAL A 110 0.73 -8.25 -5.64
CA VAL A 110 1.72 -9.33 -5.56
C VAL A 110 1.06 -10.67 -5.18
N CYS A 111 0.09 -10.66 -4.29
CA CYS A 111 -0.51 -11.91 -3.77
C CYS A 111 -1.54 -12.53 -4.71
N HIS A 112 -2.40 -11.71 -5.29
CA HIS A 112 -3.57 -12.18 -6.05
C HIS A 112 -3.50 -11.85 -7.54
N GLY A 113 -2.69 -10.87 -7.92
CA GLY A 113 -2.66 -10.28 -9.25
C GLY A 113 -3.64 -9.12 -9.39
N LEU A 114 -3.46 -8.36 -10.45
CA LEU A 114 -4.38 -7.32 -10.89
C LEU A 114 -4.89 -7.67 -12.29
N ASP A 115 -6.03 -7.09 -12.66
CA ASP A 115 -6.49 -7.12 -14.02
C ASP A 115 -5.44 -6.50 -14.96
N ASP A 116 -5.19 -7.12 -16.11
CA ASP A 116 -4.28 -6.62 -17.12
C ASP A 116 -4.93 -5.46 -17.88
N LEU A 117 -4.86 -4.29 -17.28
CA LEU A 117 -5.44 -3.07 -17.82
C LEU A 117 -4.41 -2.30 -18.65
N PRO A 118 -4.80 -1.75 -19.82
CA PRO A 118 -3.87 -1.00 -20.66
C PRO A 118 -3.41 0.30 -19.98
N ALA A 119 -2.20 0.74 -20.34
CA ALA A 119 -1.71 2.04 -19.91
C ALA A 119 -2.58 3.16 -20.48
N VAL A 120 -3.01 4.08 -19.64
CA VAL A 120 -3.79 5.25 -20.06
C VAL A 120 -2.85 6.29 -20.69
N PRO A 121 -3.08 6.72 -21.94
CA PRO A 121 -2.30 7.78 -22.58
C PRO A 121 -2.35 9.09 -21.78
N ALA A 122 -1.23 9.82 -21.76
CA ALA A 122 -1.12 11.10 -21.04
C ALA A 122 -2.16 12.13 -21.50
N ALA A 123 -2.50 12.15 -22.79
CA ALA A 123 -3.53 13.03 -23.33
C ALA A 123 -4.90 12.75 -22.72
N ILE A 124 -5.31 11.47 -22.64
CA ILE A 124 -6.60 11.08 -22.03
C ILE A 124 -6.61 11.46 -20.54
N ARG A 125 -5.52 11.22 -19.80
CA ARG A 125 -5.44 11.66 -18.39
C ARG A 125 -5.60 13.17 -18.25
N ALA A 126 -4.95 13.95 -19.12
CA ALA A 126 -5.05 15.41 -19.09
C ALA A 126 -6.49 15.89 -19.40
N ASP A 127 -7.17 15.25 -20.35
CA ASP A 127 -8.55 15.59 -20.71
C ASP A 127 -9.53 15.25 -19.58
N VAL A 128 -9.40 14.08 -18.98
CA VAL A 128 -10.22 13.66 -17.83
C VAL A 128 -9.96 14.53 -16.60
N GLN A 129 -8.70 14.89 -16.37
CA GLN A 129 -8.34 15.81 -15.27
C GLN A 129 -8.94 17.20 -15.48
N ARG A 130 -8.90 17.74 -16.69
CA ARG A 130 -9.52 19.02 -17.04
C ARG A 130 -11.04 18.98 -16.86
N GLY A 131 -11.71 17.95 -17.35
CA GLY A 131 -13.16 17.79 -17.15
C GLY A 131 -13.53 17.72 -15.66
N TYR A 132 -12.70 17.05 -14.85
CA TYR A 132 -12.89 17.02 -13.39
C TYR A 132 -12.64 18.40 -12.74
N GLU A 133 -11.66 19.17 -13.17
CA GLU A 133 -11.37 20.51 -12.65
C GLU A 133 -12.48 21.50 -12.99
N GLU A 134 -13.06 21.41 -14.17
CA GLU A 134 -14.15 22.30 -14.63
C GLU A 134 -15.53 21.90 -14.07
N GLY A 135 -15.86 20.61 -14.06
CA GLY A 135 -17.19 20.12 -13.71
C GLY A 135 -17.30 19.38 -12.37
N GLY A 136 -16.18 19.24 -11.65
CA GLY A 136 -16.14 18.55 -10.37
C GLY A 136 -16.53 17.08 -10.44
N ILE A 137 -16.93 16.53 -9.29
CA ILE A 137 -17.35 15.13 -9.21
C ILE A 137 -18.60 14.85 -10.07
N ALA A 138 -19.45 15.83 -10.25
CA ALA A 138 -20.68 15.68 -11.04
C ALA A 138 -20.39 15.34 -12.51
N TRP A 139 -19.34 15.93 -13.08
CA TRP A 139 -18.90 15.59 -14.43
C TRP A 139 -18.42 14.13 -14.51
N LEU A 140 -17.60 13.68 -13.57
CA LEU A 140 -17.17 12.28 -13.53
C LEU A 140 -18.34 11.31 -13.39
N GLN A 141 -19.33 11.64 -12.56
CA GLN A 141 -20.53 10.83 -12.36
C GLN A 141 -21.30 10.66 -13.66
N GLN A 142 -21.50 11.76 -14.40
CA GLN A 142 -22.17 11.74 -15.71
C GLN A 142 -21.41 10.91 -16.74
N GLU A 143 -20.07 11.07 -16.81
CA GLU A 143 -19.23 10.32 -17.74
C GLU A 143 -19.25 8.82 -17.42
N VAL A 144 -19.19 8.41 -16.14
CA VAL A 144 -19.30 6.98 -15.79
C VAL A 144 -20.67 6.43 -16.15
N GLN A 145 -21.76 7.14 -15.89
CA GLN A 145 -23.11 6.71 -16.29
C GLN A 145 -23.22 6.51 -17.80
N ARG A 146 -22.59 7.39 -18.58
CA ARG A 146 -22.60 7.34 -20.05
C ARG A 146 -21.74 6.21 -20.60
N LEU A 147 -20.52 6.01 -20.04
CA LEU A 147 -19.52 5.08 -20.57
C LEU A 147 -19.71 3.66 -20.06
N ASP A 148 -20.19 3.50 -18.82
CA ASP A 148 -20.35 2.21 -18.15
C ASP A 148 -21.51 2.25 -17.11
N PRO A 149 -22.78 2.13 -17.58
CA PRO A 149 -23.94 2.09 -16.69
C PRO A 149 -23.90 0.94 -15.67
N ASP A 150 -23.31 -0.20 -16.04
CA ASP A 150 -23.23 -1.37 -15.16
C ASP A 150 -22.28 -1.09 -14.00
N TYR A 151 -21.09 -0.51 -14.28
CA TYR A 151 -20.14 -0.12 -13.25
C TYR A 151 -20.69 0.98 -12.34
N TRP A 152 -21.50 1.90 -12.89
CA TRP A 152 -22.16 2.96 -12.11
C TRP A 152 -23.01 2.41 -10.95
N THR A 153 -23.64 1.26 -11.12
CA THR A 153 -24.52 0.65 -10.10
C THR A 153 -23.74 0.12 -8.89
N ILE A 154 -22.44 -0.12 -9.04
CA ILE A 154 -21.61 -0.78 -8.01
C ILE A 154 -20.49 0.09 -7.47
N VAL A 155 -20.08 1.13 -8.23
CA VAL A 155 -18.97 2.01 -7.82
C VAL A 155 -19.40 2.92 -6.66
N ASP A 156 -18.44 3.23 -5.78
CA ASP A 156 -18.61 4.34 -4.85
C ASP A 156 -18.65 5.65 -5.62
N GLN A 157 -19.87 6.15 -5.82
CA GLN A 157 -20.15 7.34 -6.60
C GLN A 157 -19.57 8.64 -6.01
N MET A 158 -19.14 8.61 -4.75
CA MET A 158 -18.47 9.73 -4.09
C MET A 158 -16.94 9.60 -4.09
N ASN A 159 -16.39 8.64 -4.82
CA ASN A 159 -14.95 8.42 -4.94
C ASN A 159 -14.40 8.91 -6.28
N PRO A 160 -13.85 10.14 -6.36
CA PRO A 160 -13.37 10.71 -7.63
C PRO A 160 -12.25 9.88 -8.28
N ALA A 161 -11.43 9.20 -7.48
CA ALA A 161 -10.33 8.40 -8.02
C ALA A 161 -10.84 7.17 -8.78
N ARG A 162 -11.88 6.49 -8.25
CA ARG A 162 -12.49 5.34 -8.92
C ARG A 162 -13.29 5.75 -10.17
N LEU A 163 -14.03 6.85 -10.07
CA LEU A 163 -14.77 7.39 -11.21
C LEU A 163 -13.82 7.80 -12.34
N ARG A 164 -12.75 8.53 -12.01
CA ARG A 164 -11.73 8.94 -12.97
C ARG A 164 -11.08 7.74 -13.67
N HIS A 165 -10.68 6.72 -12.89
CA HIS A 165 -10.08 5.51 -13.43
C HIS A 165 -11.00 4.79 -14.42
N CYS A 166 -12.30 4.69 -14.13
CA CYS A 166 -13.30 4.16 -15.03
C CYS A 166 -13.37 4.97 -16.34
N VAL A 167 -13.47 6.30 -16.26
CA VAL A 167 -13.54 7.17 -17.43
C VAL A 167 -12.27 7.06 -18.28
N GLU A 168 -11.10 7.14 -17.66
CA GLU A 168 -9.80 7.04 -18.33
C GLU A 168 -9.66 5.72 -19.12
N LEU A 169 -9.99 4.58 -18.51
CA LEU A 169 -9.88 3.28 -19.16
C LEU A 169 -10.94 3.06 -20.22
N SER A 170 -12.15 3.50 -19.97
CA SER A 170 -13.22 3.41 -20.98
C SER A 170 -12.91 4.24 -22.22
N LEU A 171 -12.36 5.45 -22.05
CA LEU A 171 -11.91 6.29 -23.18
C LEU A 171 -10.67 5.70 -23.89
N THR A 172 -9.76 5.08 -23.14
CA THR A 172 -8.55 4.46 -23.70
C THR A 172 -8.89 3.25 -24.57
N THR A 173 -9.86 2.44 -24.15
CA THR A 173 -10.16 1.16 -24.81
C THR A 173 -11.34 1.22 -25.75
N GLY A 174 -12.18 2.25 -25.63
CA GLY A 174 -13.48 2.34 -26.31
C GLY A 174 -14.50 1.30 -25.81
N LYS A 175 -14.26 0.68 -24.65
CA LYS A 175 -15.13 -0.34 -24.03
C LYS A 175 -15.54 0.06 -22.63
N PRO A 176 -16.70 -0.40 -22.12
CA PRO A 176 -17.04 -0.24 -20.73
C PRO A 176 -15.96 -0.79 -19.81
N TYR A 177 -15.60 -0.07 -18.75
CA TYR A 177 -14.57 -0.47 -17.78
C TYR A 177 -14.92 -1.82 -17.12
N SER A 178 -16.19 -2.05 -16.80
CA SER A 178 -16.68 -3.32 -16.24
C SER A 178 -16.35 -4.53 -17.12
N SER A 179 -16.29 -4.34 -18.43
CA SER A 179 -15.94 -5.41 -19.37
C SER A 179 -14.45 -5.77 -19.39
N LEU A 180 -13.60 -4.90 -18.82
CA LEU A 180 -12.16 -5.11 -18.71
C LEU A 180 -11.79 -5.81 -17.40
N LEU A 181 -12.72 -5.84 -16.44
CA LEU A 181 -12.49 -6.46 -15.15
C LEU A 181 -12.77 -7.96 -15.22
N THR A 182 -11.87 -8.76 -14.67
CA THR A 182 -12.20 -10.16 -14.42
C THR A 182 -13.30 -10.22 -13.36
N LYS A 183 -14.24 -11.16 -13.47
CA LYS A 183 -15.37 -11.26 -12.55
C LYS A 183 -14.96 -11.39 -11.07
N GLN A 184 -13.71 -11.68 -10.80
CA GLN A 184 -13.15 -11.85 -9.46
C GLN A 184 -12.70 -10.54 -8.81
N SER A 185 -12.28 -9.52 -9.58
CA SER A 185 -11.66 -8.31 -9.03
C SER A 185 -12.63 -7.25 -8.53
N SER A 186 -13.90 -7.26 -8.89
CA SER A 186 -14.72 -6.06 -8.80
C SER A 186 -15.95 -6.14 -7.90
N ILE A 187 -16.52 -7.28 -7.64
CA ILE A 187 -17.88 -7.36 -7.08
C ILE A 187 -18.03 -8.39 -5.95
N THR A 188 -17.20 -9.40 -5.92
CA THR A 188 -17.28 -10.45 -4.91
C THR A 188 -16.16 -10.28 -3.89
N ASN A 189 -16.45 -10.55 -2.60
CA ASN A 189 -15.44 -10.74 -1.57
C ASN A 189 -14.60 -12.02 -1.83
N ASP A 190 -14.64 -12.55 -3.04
CA ASP A 190 -13.88 -13.71 -3.46
C ASP A 190 -12.43 -13.30 -3.72
N GLN A 191 -11.56 -13.72 -2.83
CA GLN A 191 -10.12 -13.46 -2.87
C GLN A 191 -9.35 -14.54 -3.62
N SER A 192 -10.03 -15.30 -4.46
CA SER A 192 -9.35 -16.23 -5.35
C SER A 192 -8.36 -15.48 -6.23
N PRO A 193 -7.10 -15.96 -6.32
CA PRO A 193 -6.08 -15.25 -7.08
C PRO A 193 -6.47 -15.17 -8.55
N ILE A 194 -6.42 -13.96 -9.11
CA ILE A 194 -6.61 -13.72 -10.56
C ILE A 194 -5.55 -14.51 -11.33
N ASN A 195 -4.33 -14.51 -10.80
CA ASN A 195 -3.19 -15.27 -11.33
C ASN A 195 -2.55 -16.10 -10.22
N PRO A 196 -2.64 -17.45 -10.25
CA PRO A 196 -1.97 -18.30 -9.27
C PRO A 196 -0.47 -18.01 -9.22
N ARG A 197 0.08 -17.89 -8.02
CA ARG A 197 1.51 -17.64 -7.82
C ARG A 197 2.29 -18.97 -7.75
N PRO A 198 3.54 -19.02 -8.28
CA PRO A 198 4.36 -20.23 -8.23
C PRO A 198 5.00 -20.46 -6.86
N PHE A 199 4.54 -19.77 -5.83
CA PHE A 199 4.99 -19.86 -4.45
C PHE A 199 3.80 -19.78 -3.49
N ARG A 200 3.98 -20.31 -2.31
CA ARG A 200 3.01 -20.19 -1.21
C ARG A 200 3.00 -18.78 -0.64
N ILE A 201 1.84 -18.30 -0.23
CA ILE A 201 1.70 -17.03 0.49
C ILE A 201 1.21 -17.32 1.90
N LEU A 202 1.96 -16.86 2.91
CA LEU A 202 1.56 -16.89 4.32
C LEU A 202 1.28 -15.45 4.76
N LYS A 203 0.02 -15.16 5.08
CA LYS A 203 -0.42 -13.81 5.48
C LYS A 203 -0.43 -13.67 7.00
N ILE A 204 0.40 -12.75 7.51
CA ILE A 204 0.51 -12.44 8.94
C ILE A 204 0.00 -11.02 9.15
N GLY A 205 -1.08 -10.88 9.90
CA GLY A 205 -1.64 -9.60 10.31
C GLY A 205 -1.19 -9.23 11.72
N LEU A 206 -0.72 -7.99 11.92
CA LEU A 206 -0.52 -7.45 13.26
C LEU A 206 -1.71 -6.59 13.68
N ASP A 207 -2.20 -6.82 14.89
CA ASP A 207 -3.23 -6.00 15.52
C ASP A 207 -2.78 -5.54 16.93
N ARG A 208 -3.42 -4.49 17.41
CA ARG A 208 -3.18 -3.90 18.73
C ARG A 208 -4.47 -3.22 19.22
N PRO A 209 -4.75 -3.13 20.53
CA PRO A 209 -5.87 -2.37 21.05
C PRO A 209 -5.89 -0.94 20.48
N ARG A 210 -7.09 -0.48 20.13
CA ARG A 210 -7.29 0.77 19.38
C ARG A 210 -6.68 1.99 20.08
N GLU A 211 -6.84 2.06 21.39
CA GLU A 211 -6.31 3.17 22.18
C GLU A 211 -4.77 3.24 22.10
N GLU A 212 -4.11 2.09 22.28
CA GLU A 212 -2.66 1.99 22.17
C GLU A 212 -2.17 2.32 20.75
N LEU A 213 -2.86 1.82 19.74
CA LEU A 213 -2.53 2.13 18.35
C LEU A 213 -2.59 3.63 18.08
N TYR A 214 -3.65 4.30 18.57
CA TYR A 214 -3.86 5.72 18.38
C TYR A 214 -2.82 6.56 19.14
N GLU A 215 -2.45 6.16 20.35
CA GLU A 215 -1.39 6.80 21.11
C GLU A 215 -0.03 6.67 20.39
N ARG A 216 0.30 5.49 19.87
CA ARG A 216 1.51 5.26 19.09
C ARG A 216 1.54 6.11 17.81
N ILE A 217 0.42 6.20 17.10
CA ILE A 217 0.28 7.07 15.92
C ILE A 217 0.56 8.53 16.31
N ASN A 218 -0.07 9.03 17.37
CA ASN A 218 0.11 10.41 17.81
C ASN A 218 1.56 10.70 18.21
N ARG A 219 2.20 9.81 18.97
CA ARG A 219 3.61 9.92 19.39
C ARG A 219 4.55 9.89 18.19
N ARG A 220 4.28 9.02 17.21
CA ARG A 220 5.06 8.94 15.99
C ARG A 220 5.01 10.23 15.17
N VAL A 221 3.85 10.88 15.07
CA VAL A 221 3.75 12.18 14.38
C VAL A 221 4.60 13.24 15.06
N VAL A 222 4.61 13.30 16.40
CA VAL A 222 5.49 14.21 17.15
C VAL A 222 6.97 13.90 16.83
N GLN A 223 7.36 12.62 16.89
CA GLN A 223 8.72 12.22 16.58
C GLN A 223 9.13 12.59 15.14
N MET A 224 8.23 12.41 14.16
CA MET A 224 8.52 12.83 12.78
C MET A 224 8.77 14.33 12.67
N MET A 225 8.05 15.17 13.44
CA MET A 225 8.30 16.60 13.48
C MET A 225 9.67 16.91 14.09
N ASP A 226 10.05 16.23 15.16
CA ASP A 226 11.38 16.36 15.79
C ASP A 226 12.50 15.90 14.85
N ASP A 227 12.25 14.87 14.04
CA ASP A 227 13.17 14.33 13.04
C ASP A 227 13.31 15.23 11.79
N GLY A 228 12.57 16.36 11.70
CA GLY A 228 12.68 17.33 10.62
C GLY A 228 11.65 17.19 9.51
N PHE A 229 10.49 16.59 9.77
CA PHE A 229 9.41 16.41 8.78
C PHE A 229 8.94 17.74 8.15
N LEU A 230 8.90 18.83 8.93
CA LEU A 230 8.55 20.14 8.38
C LEU A 230 9.56 20.63 7.33
N ASP A 231 10.86 20.41 7.57
CA ASP A 231 11.90 20.81 6.62
C ASP A 231 11.90 19.91 5.38
N GLU A 232 11.59 18.62 5.55
CA GLU A 232 11.34 17.71 4.43
C GLU A 232 10.15 18.22 3.59
N ALA A 233 9.03 18.55 4.22
CA ALA A 233 7.86 19.08 3.53
C ALA A 233 8.14 20.41 2.80
N ARG A 234 8.95 21.32 3.39
CA ARG A 234 9.37 22.56 2.75
C ARG A 234 10.20 22.32 1.48
N ARG A 235 11.11 21.34 1.51
CA ARG A 235 11.93 21.01 0.33
C ARG A 235 11.09 20.58 -0.86
N VAL A 236 10.07 19.76 -0.62
CA VAL A 236 9.22 19.20 -1.69
C VAL A 236 7.98 20.05 -1.99
N TYR A 237 7.77 21.15 -1.26
CA TYR A 237 6.61 22.02 -1.43
C TYR A 237 6.44 22.60 -2.84
N PRO A 238 7.51 22.99 -3.59
CA PRO A 238 7.35 23.42 -4.98
C PRO A 238 6.62 22.39 -5.86
N GLU A 239 6.79 21.12 -5.55
CA GLU A 239 6.22 19.98 -6.29
C GLU A 239 4.93 19.43 -5.65
N ARG A 240 4.30 20.17 -4.73
CA ARG A 240 3.16 19.73 -3.91
C ARG A 240 1.96 19.21 -4.67
N ARG A 241 1.87 19.45 -5.99
CA ARG A 241 0.79 18.94 -6.85
C ARG A 241 1.03 17.52 -7.35
N LEU A 242 2.25 16.99 -7.24
CA LEU A 242 2.56 15.64 -7.66
C LEU A 242 1.73 14.61 -6.89
N ASN A 243 1.34 13.54 -7.57
CA ASN A 243 0.58 12.45 -6.97
C ASN A 243 1.34 11.76 -5.82
N SER A 244 2.66 11.66 -5.92
CA SER A 244 3.56 11.13 -4.88
C SER A 244 3.39 11.85 -3.53
N LEU A 245 3.08 13.15 -3.56
CA LEU A 245 2.91 14.02 -2.39
C LEU A 245 1.45 14.14 -1.92
N GLN A 246 0.49 13.54 -2.64
CA GLN A 246 -0.93 13.55 -2.26
C GLN A 246 -1.24 12.50 -1.17
N THR A 247 -0.57 12.63 -0.03
CA THR A 247 -0.68 11.69 1.10
C THR A 247 -0.81 12.42 2.43
N VAL A 248 -1.25 11.71 3.45
CA VAL A 248 -1.35 12.22 4.82
C VAL A 248 0.03 12.67 5.31
N GLY A 249 0.07 13.78 5.99
CA GLY A 249 1.27 14.43 6.48
C GLY A 249 1.66 15.60 5.60
N TYR A 250 1.91 15.36 4.32
CA TYR A 250 2.30 16.43 3.38
C TYR A 250 1.15 17.40 3.11
N LYS A 251 -0.05 16.91 2.87
CA LYS A 251 -1.23 17.76 2.62
C LYS A 251 -1.47 18.76 3.74
N GLU A 252 -1.35 18.30 4.97
CA GLU A 252 -1.58 19.12 6.15
C GLU A 252 -0.44 20.15 6.35
N LEU A 253 0.82 19.72 6.14
CA LEU A 253 1.95 20.67 6.19
C LEU A 253 1.93 21.65 5.03
N PHE A 254 1.47 21.25 3.86
CA PHE A 254 1.28 22.20 2.74
C PHE A 254 0.18 23.21 3.06
N ALA A 255 -0.92 22.81 3.69
CA ALA A 255 -1.94 23.73 4.16
C ALA A 255 -1.38 24.77 5.18
N TYR A 256 -0.47 24.34 6.06
CA TYR A 256 0.27 25.26 6.92
C TYR A 256 1.18 26.21 6.11
N LEU A 257 1.93 25.69 5.14
CA LEU A 257 2.82 26.50 4.29
C LEU A 257 2.05 27.47 3.38
N ASP A 258 0.82 27.12 2.99
CA ASP A 258 -0.12 28.00 2.27
C ASP A 258 -0.78 29.05 3.20
N GLY A 259 -0.55 28.98 4.52
CA GLY A 259 -1.13 29.91 5.51
C GLY A 259 -2.59 29.65 5.83
N THR A 260 -3.14 28.48 5.48
CA THR A 260 -4.55 28.12 5.72
C THR A 260 -4.82 27.61 7.14
N CYS A 261 -3.79 27.21 7.86
CA CYS A 261 -3.84 26.83 9.29
C CYS A 261 -2.49 27.10 9.96
N ASP A 262 -2.45 27.09 11.30
CA ASP A 262 -1.20 27.12 12.05
C ASP A 262 -0.55 25.72 12.17
N LEU A 263 0.72 25.67 12.57
CA LEU A 263 1.46 24.41 12.68
C LEU A 263 0.88 23.44 13.72
N PRO A 264 0.47 23.86 14.93
CA PRO A 264 -0.21 22.97 15.88
C PRO A 264 -1.43 22.32 15.26
N ARG A 265 -2.24 23.07 14.53
CA ARG A 265 -3.43 22.54 13.86
C ARG A 265 -3.08 21.55 12.75
N ALA A 266 -2.05 21.82 11.95
CA ALA A 266 -1.56 20.87 10.94
C ALA A 266 -1.14 19.55 11.59
N ILE A 267 -0.41 19.57 12.71
CA ILE A 267 0.01 18.38 13.46
C ILE A 267 -1.20 17.58 13.98
N GLU A 268 -2.19 18.24 14.57
CA GLU A 268 -3.43 17.60 15.01
C GLU A 268 -4.15 16.90 13.85
N MET A 269 -4.23 17.56 12.69
CA MET A 269 -4.85 17.01 11.48
C MET A 269 -4.07 15.79 10.97
N ILE A 270 -2.73 15.82 10.97
CA ILE A 270 -1.90 14.67 10.60
C ILE A 270 -2.21 13.48 11.51
N GLN A 271 -2.24 13.69 12.83
CA GLN A 271 -2.58 12.64 13.80
C GLN A 271 -3.98 12.06 13.53
N GLN A 272 -4.97 12.93 13.34
CA GLN A 272 -6.35 12.52 13.05
C GLN A 272 -6.45 11.73 11.75
N ASN A 273 -5.89 12.23 10.67
CA ASN A 273 -5.97 11.61 9.35
C ASN A 273 -5.17 10.30 9.29
N THR A 274 -4.07 10.19 10.04
CA THR A 274 -3.31 8.94 10.19
C THR A 274 -4.12 7.89 10.95
N ARG A 275 -4.86 8.27 12.03
CA ARG A 275 -5.79 7.36 12.72
C ARG A 275 -6.92 6.89 11.80
N HIS A 276 -7.48 7.78 10.98
CA HIS A 276 -8.48 7.43 9.98
C HIS A 276 -7.90 6.47 8.91
N TYR A 277 -6.66 6.69 8.49
CA TYR A 277 -5.97 5.80 7.56
C TYR A 277 -5.77 4.41 8.17
N ALA A 278 -5.28 4.32 9.40
CA ALA A 278 -5.14 3.06 10.14
C ALA A 278 -6.48 2.30 10.25
N LYS A 279 -7.58 3.01 10.54
CA LYS A 279 -8.93 2.41 10.56
C LYS A 279 -9.32 1.84 9.20
N ARG A 280 -9.06 2.56 8.09
CA ARG A 280 -9.34 2.06 6.73
C ARG A 280 -8.52 0.82 6.40
N GLN A 281 -7.23 0.79 6.78
CA GLN A 281 -6.37 -0.38 6.61
C GLN A 281 -6.95 -1.60 7.33
N LEU A 282 -7.31 -1.47 8.62
CA LEU A 282 -7.92 -2.56 9.39
C LEU A 282 -9.24 -3.04 8.79
N THR A 283 -10.10 -2.12 8.34
CA THR A 283 -11.38 -2.47 7.69
C THR A 283 -11.16 -3.28 6.42
N TRP A 284 -10.12 -2.94 5.63
CA TRP A 284 -9.76 -3.69 4.45
C TRP A 284 -9.21 -5.07 4.80
N LEU A 285 -8.22 -5.13 5.67
CA LEU A 285 -7.53 -6.36 6.03
C LEU A 285 -8.44 -7.39 6.72
N ARG A 286 -9.42 -6.95 7.51
CA ARG A 286 -10.38 -7.86 8.18
C ARG A 286 -11.36 -8.56 7.24
N ARG A 287 -11.37 -8.22 5.97
CA ARG A 287 -12.15 -8.96 4.95
C ARG A 287 -11.45 -10.24 4.51
N ASP A 288 -10.13 -10.28 4.67
CA ASP A 288 -9.30 -11.43 4.30
C ASP A 288 -9.27 -12.43 5.46
N GLN A 289 -9.90 -13.60 5.24
CA GLN A 289 -10.00 -14.67 6.25
C GLN A 289 -8.72 -15.51 6.35
N ASP A 290 -7.81 -15.41 5.36
CA ASP A 290 -6.55 -16.15 5.34
C ASP A 290 -5.46 -15.47 6.18
N ILE A 291 -5.74 -14.31 6.77
CA ILE A 291 -4.79 -13.60 7.61
C ILE A 291 -4.73 -14.25 9.00
N HIS A 292 -3.55 -14.71 9.37
CA HIS A 292 -3.23 -15.12 10.74
C HIS A 292 -2.89 -13.89 11.58
N TRP A 293 -3.82 -13.50 12.45
CA TRP A 293 -3.67 -12.30 13.28
C TRP A 293 -2.82 -12.58 14.52
N LEU A 294 -1.78 -11.76 14.73
CA LEU A 294 -0.89 -11.78 15.89
C LEU A 294 -1.05 -10.49 16.71
N ASP A 295 -0.98 -10.63 18.03
CA ASP A 295 -0.96 -9.47 18.93
C ASP A 295 0.41 -8.80 18.90
N ALA A 296 0.46 -7.55 18.48
CA ALA A 296 1.70 -6.78 18.40
C ALA A 296 2.30 -6.39 19.77
N ARG A 297 1.65 -6.73 20.89
CA ARG A 297 2.15 -6.57 22.27
C ARG A 297 2.95 -7.77 22.75
N GLU A 298 2.73 -8.91 22.13
CA GLU A 298 3.46 -10.13 22.47
C GLU A 298 4.95 -10.02 22.12
N ALA A 299 5.77 -10.77 22.85
CA ALA A 299 7.19 -10.84 22.56
C ALA A 299 7.45 -11.33 21.12
N TYR A 300 8.43 -10.76 20.46
CA TYR A 300 8.75 -11.10 19.06
C TYR A 300 9.08 -12.58 18.89
N GLU A 301 9.73 -13.19 19.87
CA GLU A 301 10.08 -14.63 19.90
C GLU A 301 8.85 -15.51 19.86
N LYS A 302 7.76 -15.11 20.55
CA LYS A 302 6.48 -15.82 20.53
C LYS A 302 5.84 -15.72 19.15
N ASN A 303 5.79 -14.50 18.58
CA ASN A 303 5.27 -14.28 17.25
C ASN A 303 6.08 -15.03 16.18
N LEU A 304 7.40 -15.05 16.30
CA LEU A 304 8.29 -15.80 15.42
C LEU A 304 8.02 -17.32 15.51
N HIS A 305 7.86 -17.87 16.72
CA HIS A 305 7.52 -19.27 16.91
C HIS A 305 6.18 -19.66 16.26
N ILE A 306 5.19 -18.78 16.30
CA ILE A 306 3.91 -19.02 15.61
C ILE A 306 4.12 -19.03 14.09
N ILE A 307 4.89 -18.09 13.54
CA ILE A 307 5.21 -18.03 12.11
C ILE A 307 5.96 -19.30 11.67
N ASP A 308 6.94 -19.77 12.45
CA ASP A 308 7.65 -21.03 12.21
C ASP A 308 6.70 -22.22 12.15
N GLY A 309 5.76 -22.30 13.10
CA GLY A 309 4.75 -23.34 13.14
C GLY A 309 3.86 -23.34 11.88
N LEU A 310 3.41 -22.18 11.46
CA LEU A 310 2.58 -22.00 10.26
C LEU A 310 3.35 -22.33 8.96
N LEU A 311 4.64 -22.03 8.91
CA LEU A 311 5.49 -22.37 7.77
C LEU A 311 5.68 -23.90 7.65
N ARG A 312 5.86 -24.59 8.77
CA ARG A 312 6.01 -26.07 8.80
C ARG A 312 4.71 -26.81 8.50
N SER A 313 3.57 -26.36 9.04
CA SER A 313 2.27 -27.02 8.85
C SER A 313 1.76 -26.98 7.41
N GLY A 314 2.11 -25.96 6.64
CA GLY A 314 1.76 -25.89 5.22
C GLY A 314 2.54 -26.84 4.31
N GLY A 315 3.57 -27.51 4.81
CA GLY A 315 4.26 -28.60 4.10
C GLY A 315 3.56 -29.96 4.24
N LEU A 316 2.57 -30.08 5.12
CA LEU A 316 1.87 -31.34 5.41
C LEU A 316 0.53 -31.50 4.67
N GLN A 317 0.06 -30.46 3.94
CA GLN A 317 -1.21 -30.52 3.18
C GLN A 317 -1.04 -30.77 1.68
N ALA A 318 0.16 -31.08 1.21
CA ALA A 318 0.48 -31.29 -0.21
C ALA A 318 0.82 -32.75 -0.53
N GLU A 319 0.23 -33.73 0.20
CA GLU A 319 0.23 -35.18 -0.16
C GLU A 319 -1.17 -35.70 -0.49
#